data_fcbc87dae48804eb51141af6120e3a3f
#
_entry.id   fcbc87dae48804eb51141af6120e3a3f
#
_cell.length_a   1.000
_cell.length_b   1.000
_cell.length_c   1.000
_cell.angle_alpha   90.00
_cell.angle_beta   90.00
_cell.angle_gamma   90.00
#
_symmetry.space_group_name_H-M   'P 1'
#
loop_
_entity.id
_entity.type
_entity.pdbx_description
1 polymer ?
#
loop_
_entity_poly.entity_id
_entity_poly.type
_entity_poly.pdbx_seq_one_letter_code
_entity_poly.pdbx_strand_id
1 'polypeptide(L)'
;MITFKNEFESHEHSLQTLNQLYEYDSFLDSLTTIADFGCGTGRDVQWWANLMTRDDPPRPRNYKVYACDHAVDKLLDDEVREYANVHTANIDLDSDDPPLSVEVDFIWSHNTFQYMTNPMRTLSAWSRQLVENGMLMMVFPQSTYTKYGHEEVVYSTSQLYYNHNLIHMIYMLAVNGFDCGDAYLKKELDDPWIXVAVYKSHEPMNPKTTTWFDLADKGLINKTFVECLNKYGYIRQDKILTQWIDKGLYFNNER
;
A
#
# COMPACT_ATOMS: atom_id res chain seq x y z
N MET A 1 -11.88 4.40 -22.12
CA MET A 1 -12.39 3.93 -20.82
C MET A 1 -11.84 2.54 -20.56
N ILE A 2 -10.92 2.42 -19.59
CA ILE A 2 -10.45 1.10 -19.19
C ILE A 2 -11.39 0.63 -18.10
N THR A 3 -12.22 -0.31 -18.43
CA THR A 3 -12.96 -1.06 -17.45
C THR A 3 -12.12 -2.28 -17.09
N PHE A 4 -11.83 -2.46 -15.82
CA PHE A 4 -11.39 -3.78 -15.37
C PHE A 4 -12.50 -4.75 -15.73
N LYS A 5 -12.28 -5.48 -16.79
CA LYS A 5 -13.32 -6.32 -17.38
C LYS A 5 -13.73 -7.48 -16.47
N ASN A 6 -12.91 -7.78 -15.49
CA ASN A 6 -13.20 -8.82 -14.49
C ASN A 6 -12.15 -8.79 -13.37
N GLU A 7 -12.40 -9.51 -12.30
CA GLU A 7 -11.48 -9.68 -11.18
C GLU A 7 -10.11 -10.24 -11.57
N PHE A 8 -10.06 -10.94 -12.68
CA PHE A 8 -8.84 -11.58 -13.18
C PHE A 8 -7.70 -10.58 -13.43
N GLU A 9 -8.00 -9.43 -14.03
CA GLU A 9 -6.94 -8.43 -14.33
C GLU A 9 -6.33 -7.86 -13.05
N SER A 10 -7.16 -7.64 -12.03
CA SER A 10 -6.69 -7.19 -10.73
C SER A 10 -5.79 -8.23 -10.06
N HIS A 11 -6.20 -9.48 -10.07
CA HIS A 11 -5.41 -10.58 -9.48
C HIS A 11 -4.09 -10.80 -10.20
N GLU A 12 -4.08 -10.74 -11.52
CA GLU A 12 -2.85 -10.89 -12.29
C GLU A 12 -1.85 -9.79 -11.94
N HIS A 13 -2.31 -8.56 -11.81
CA HIS A 13 -1.48 -7.44 -11.40
C HIS A 13 -0.95 -7.61 -9.98
N SER A 14 -1.79 -8.06 -9.05
CA SER A 14 -1.38 -8.36 -7.67
C SER A 14 -0.25 -9.39 -7.64
N LEU A 15 -0.42 -10.52 -8.33
CA LEU A 15 0.60 -11.58 -8.38
C LEU A 15 1.90 -11.10 -9.03
N GLN A 16 1.81 -10.25 -10.06
CA GLN A 16 3.01 -9.67 -10.67
C GLN A 16 3.79 -8.82 -9.64
N THR A 17 3.08 -8.02 -8.85
CA THR A 17 3.67 -7.18 -7.81
C THR A 17 4.31 -8.04 -6.71
N LEU A 18 3.61 -9.07 -6.25
CA LEU A 18 4.11 -10.00 -5.23
C LEU A 18 5.35 -10.76 -5.72
N ASN A 19 5.35 -11.18 -6.99
CA ASN A 19 6.51 -11.86 -7.58
C ASN A 19 7.72 -10.92 -7.70
N GLN A 20 7.52 -9.62 -7.92
CA GLN A 20 8.60 -8.64 -7.85
C GLN A 20 9.14 -8.54 -6.42
N LEU A 21 8.24 -8.54 -5.43
CA LEU A 21 8.62 -8.49 -4.02
C LEU A 21 9.44 -9.72 -3.60
N TYR A 22 9.18 -10.87 -4.23
CA TYR A 22 9.91 -12.12 -3.98
C TYR A 22 11.42 -11.99 -4.24
N GLU A 23 11.84 -10.99 -5.01
CA GLU A 23 13.27 -10.75 -5.28
C GLU A 23 14.03 -10.13 -4.07
N TYR A 24 13.31 -9.71 -3.03
CA TYR A 24 13.88 -9.00 -1.88
C TYR A 24 13.92 -9.90 -0.63
N ASP A 25 14.76 -10.94 -0.65
CA ASP A 25 14.84 -11.95 0.41
C ASP A 25 15.08 -11.35 1.80
N SER A 26 16.01 -10.39 1.92
CA SER A 26 16.34 -9.81 3.22
C SER A 26 15.13 -9.10 3.85
N PHE A 27 14.31 -8.42 3.03
CA PHE A 27 13.06 -7.83 3.50
C PHE A 27 12.09 -8.94 3.93
N LEU A 28 11.88 -9.94 3.07
CA LEU A 28 10.95 -11.05 3.36
C LEU A 28 11.39 -11.82 4.62
N ASP A 29 12.69 -12.02 4.83
CA ASP A 29 13.21 -12.71 6.01
C ASP A 29 12.98 -11.91 7.31
N SER A 30 12.77 -10.60 7.22
CA SER A 30 12.52 -9.76 8.39
C SER A 30 11.06 -9.83 8.87
N LEU A 31 10.15 -10.37 8.07
CA LEU A 31 8.72 -10.41 8.39
C LEU A 31 8.36 -11.65 9.23
N THR A 32 7.39 -11.50 10.12
CA THR A 32 6.78 -12.62 10.87
C THR A 32 5.26 -12.59 10.78
N THR A 33 4.67 -11.39 10.74
CA THR A 33 3.21 -11.20 10.73
C THR A 33 2.82 -10.29 9.57
N ILE A 34 1.87 -10.75 8.78
CA ILE A 34 1.39 -10.04 7.58
C ILE A 34 -0.12 -9.91 7.68
N ALA A 35 -0.65 -8.73 7.36
CA ALA A 35 -2.09 -8.53 7.22
C ALA A 35 -2.41 -8.18 5.76
N ASP A 36 -3.31 -8.92 5.15
CA ASP A 36 -3.85 -8.64 3.82
C ASP A 36 -5.17 -7.90 4.00
N PHE A 37 -5.15 -6.59 3.82
CA PHE A 37 -6.28 -5.69 4.02
C PHE A 37 -7.10 -5.57 2.73
N GLY A 38 -8.30 -6.15 2.74
CA GLY A 38 -9.17 -6.30 1.57
C GLY A 38 -8.85 -7.57 0.80
N CYS A 39 -8.70 -8.66 1.51
CA CYS A 39 -8.19 -9.92 0.96
C CYS A 39 -9.13 -10.60 -0.04
N GLY A 40 -10.42 -10.23 -0.10
CA GLY A 40 -11.39 -10.81 -1.02
C GLY A 40 -11.42 -12.34 -0.95
N THR A 41 -11.16 -13.01 -2.07
CA THR A 41 -11.16 -14.48 -2.14
C THR A 41 -9.91 -15.11 -1.52
N GLY A 42 -8.88 -14.32 -1.20
CA GLY A 42 -7.69 -14.79 -0.50
C GLY A 42 -6.54 -15.27 -1.39
N ARG A 43 -6.52 -14.90 -2.66
CA ARG A 43 -5.42 -15.31 -3.55
C ARG A 43 -4.06 -14.77 -3.09
N ASP A 44 -4.02 -13.53 -2.63
CA ASP A 44 -2.79 -12.95 -2.11
C ASP A 44 -2.45 -13.58 -0.74
N VAL A 45 -3.46 -13.84 0.09
CA VAL A 45 -3.30 -14.60 1.35
C VAL A 45 -2.65 -15.97 1.07
N GLN A 46 -3.13 -16.67 0.04
CA GLN A 46 -2.58 -17.97 -0.36
C GLN A 46 -1.10 -17.85 -0.74
N TRP A 47 -0.75 -16.79 -1.49
CA TRP A 47 0.64 -16.53 -1.87
C TRP A 47 1.50 -16.35 -0.62
N TRP A 48 1.08 -15.49 0.31
CA TRP A 48 1.81 -15.22 1.56
C TRP A 48 1.93 -16.48 2.42
N ALA A 49 0.85 -17.24 2.55
CA ALA A 49 0.79 -18.43 3.42
C ALA A 49 1.73 -19.54 2.94
N ASN A 50 1.98 -19.62 1.64
CA ASN A 50 2.78 -20.68 1.02
C ASN A 50 4.18 -20.23 0.60
N LEU A 51 4.58 -19.00 0.95
CA LEU A 51 5.85 -18.45 0.46
C LEU A 51 7.05 -19.23 1.00
N MET A 52 7.94 -19.61 0.10
CA MET A 52 9.16 -20.36 0.39
C MET A 52 10.38 -19.42 0.36
N THR A 53 11.43 -19.79 1.09
CA THR A 53 12.74 -19.14 0.95
C THR A 53 13.37 -19.49 -0.40
N ARG A 54 14.38 -18.72 -0.79
CA ARG A 54 15.16 -19.01 -2.01
C ARG A 54 16.35 -19.92 -1.72
N ASP A 55 16.44 -20.50 -0.53
CA ASP A 55 17.48 -21.42 -0.13
C ASP A 55 17.43 -22.72 -0.98
N ASP A 56 18.49 -23.47 -0.93
CA ASP A 56 18.54 -24.81 -1.51
C ASP A 56 18.91 -25.82 -0.40
N PRO A 57 17.95 -26.63 0.08
CA PRO A 57 16.54 -26.72 -0.34
C PRO A 57 15.67 -25.57 0.22
N PRO A 58 14.61 -25.21 -0.51
CA PRO A 58 13.68 -24.16 -0.04
C PRO A 58 12.94 -24.58 1.24
N ARG A 59 12.65 -23.61 2.11
CA ARG A 59 11.93 -23.82 3.36
C ARG A 59 10.72 -22.89 3.44
N PRO A 60 9.61 -23.32 4.08
CA PRO A 60 8.49 -22.41 4.29
C PRO A 60 8.91 -21.22 5.17
N ARG A 61 8.47 -20.01 4.81
CA ARG A 61 8.72 -18.82 5.63
C ARG A 61 7.85 -18.79 6.88
N ASN A 62 6.71 -19.50 6.87
CA ASN A 62 5.82 -19.68 8.04
C ASN A 62 5.30 -18.35 8.62
N TYR A 63 5.00 -17.38 7.79
CA TYR A 63 4.37 -16.14 8.23
C TYR A 63 3.03 -16.43 8.90
N LYS A 64 2.67 -15.65 9.91
CA LYS A 64 1.32 -15.56 10.42
C LYS A 64 0.57 -14.55 9.53
N VAL A 65 -0.41 -15.02 8.79
CA VAL A 65 -1.11 -14.21 7.78
C VAL A 65 -2.54 -13.93 8.26
N TYR A 66 -2.89 -12.65 8.36
CA TYR A 66 -4.25 -12.21 8.69
C TYR A 66 -4.98 -11.87 7.39
N ALA A 67 -6.02 -12.63 7.08
CA ALA A 67 -6.91 -12.38 5.94
C ALA A 67 -8.05 -11.47 6.42
N CYS A 68 -8.03 -10.23 6.01
CA CYS A 68 -8.88 -9.17 6.56
C CYS A 68 -9.81 -8.59 5.50
N ASP A 69 -11.13 -8.68 5.73
CA ASP A 69 -12.13 -8.10 4.85
C ASP A 69 -13.43 -7.89 5.63
N HIS A 70 -14.29 -6.99 5.16
CA HIS A 70 -15.59 -6.76 5.78
C HIS A 70 -16.55 -7.94 5.60
N ALA A 71 -16.26 -8.84 4.69
CA ALA A 71 -17.10 -10.00 4.36
C ALA A 71 -16.25 -11.27 4.18
N VAL A 72 -15.15 -11.38 4.95
CA VAL A 72 -14.21 -12.51 4.83
C VAL A 72 -14.94 -13.86 4.96
N ASP A 73 -15.96 -13.94 5.78
CA ASP A 73 -16.74 -15.17 5.99
C ASP A 73 -17.47 -15.63 4.72
N LYS A 74 -17.72 -14.73 3.78
CA LYS A 74 -18.44 -15.02 2.53
C LYS A 74 -17.50 -15.07 1.33
N LEU A 75 -16.43 -14.30 1.36
CA LEU A 75 -15.58 -14.08 0.19
C LEU A 75 -14.39 -15.04 0.13
N LEU A 76 -13.78 -15.32 1.30
CA LEU A 76 -12.54 -16.09 1.35
C LEU A 76 -12.78 -17.55 0.94
N ASP A 77 -11.97 -18.04 0.04
CA ASP A 77 -12.03 -19.43 -0.44
C ASP A 77 -11.78 -20.42 0.72
N ASP A 78 -12.55 -21.51 0.75
CA ASP A 78 -12.45 -22.52 1.81
C ASP A 78 -11.05 -23.13 1.92
N GLU A 79 -10.41 -23.37 0.77
CA GLU A 79 -9.03 -23.88 0.75
C GLU A 79 -8.05 -22.97 1.49
N VAL A 80 -8.22 -21.64 1.36
CA VAL A 80 -7.35 -20.66 2.03
C VAL A 80 -7.58 -20.65 3.53
N ARG A 81 -8.83 -20.87 3.97
CA ARG A 81 -9.16 -20.96 5.41
C ARG A 81 -8.48 -22.12 6.11
N GLU A 82 -8.18 -23.18 5.39
CA GLU A 82 -7.60 -24.40 5.96
C GLU A 82 -6.10 -24.30 6.24
N TYR A 83 -5.41 -23.28 5.75
CA TYR A 83 -3.99 -23.10 6.05
C TYR A 83 -3.79 -22.79 7.54
N ALA A 84 -2.95 -23.56 8.20
CA ALA A 84 -2.72 -23.47 9.64
C ALA A 84 -2.16 -22.11 10.10
N ASN A 85 -1.53 -21.38 9.19
CA ASN A 85 -0.92 -20.08 9.47
C ASN A 85 -1.78 -18.89 9.00
N VAL A 86 -3.01 -19.15 8.53
CA VAL A 86 -3.95 -18.10 8.12
C VAL A 86 -4.98 -17.87 9.25
N HIS A 87 -5.21 -16.60 9.56
CA HIS A 87 -6.18 -16.15 10.56
C HIS A 87 -7.16 -15.20 9.90
N THR A 88 -8.43 -15.55 9.91
CA THR A 88 -9.48 -14.74 9.29
C THR A 88 -9.95 -13.64 10.24
N ALA A 89 -10.20 -12.46 9.71
CA ALA A 89 -10.73 -11.33 10.48
C ALA A 89 -11.82 -10.60 9.67
N ASN A 90 -13.06 -10.74 10.12
CA ASN A 90 -14.21 -10.05 9.52
C ASN A 90 -14.29 -8.67 10.15
N ILE A 91 -13.71 -7.66 9.50
CA ILE A 91 -13.45 -6.35 10.11
C ILE A 91 -13.72 -5.19 9.14
N ASP A 92 -14.07 -4.05 9.71
CA ASP A 92 -14.19 -2.80 8.97
C ASP A 92 -12.82 -2.13 8.87
N LEU A 93 -12.23 -2.16 7.70
CA LEU A 93 -10.93 -1.54 7.43
C LEU A 93 -10.97 -0.01 7.44
N ASP A 94 -12.18 0.57 7.40
CA ASP A 94 -12.40 2.02 7.38
C ASP A 94 -12.76 2.56 8.79
N SER A 95 -12.36 1.85 9.83
CA SER A 95 -12.62 2.23 11.23
C SER A 95 -11.63 3.28 11.74
N ASP A 96 -11.96 3.90 12.88
CA ASP A 96 -11.07 4.83 13.58
C ASP A 96 -9.94 4.11 14.33
N ASP A 97 -10.17 2.87 14.72
CA ASP A 97 -9.23 2.09 15.52
C ASP A 97 -8.45 1.10 14.65
N PRO A 98 -7.27 0.67 15.08
CA PRO A 98 -6.54 -0.40 14.39
C PRO A 98 -7.45 -1.61 14.19
N PRO A 99 -7.55 -2.13 12.96
CA PRO A 99 -8.53 -3.18 12.67
C PRO A 99 -8.31 -4.50 13.42
N LEU A 100 -7.05 -4.83 13.74
CA LEU A 100 -6.72 -6.07 14.46
C LEU A 100 -6.31 -5.75 15.90
N SER A 101 -6.50 -6.71 16.78
CA SER A 101 -6.08 -6.60 18.18
C SER A 101 -4.57 -6.84 18.39
N VAL A 102 -3.83 -7.10 17.32
CA VAL A 102 -2.37 -7.34 17.35
C VAL A 102 -1.69 -6.46 16.33
N GLU A 103 -0.51 -5.96 16.64
CA GLU A 103 0.30 -5.25 15.64
C GLU A 103 0.91 -6.24 14.64
N VAL A 104 1.18 -5.77 13.42
CA VAL A 104 1.76 -6.58 12.35
C VAL A 104 3.02 -5.91 11.78
N ASP A 105 3.92 -6.70 11.21
CA ASP A 105 5.13 -6.20 10.57
C ASP A 105 4.85 -5.57 9.22
N PHE A 106 3.82 -6.09 8.53
CA PHE A 106 3.57 -5.72 7.14
C PHE A 106 2.08 -5.72 6.85
N ILE A 107 1.61 -4.63 6.27
CA ILE A 107 0.26 -4.55 5.70
C ILE A 107 0.39 -4.58 4.17
N TRP A 108 -0.22 -5.56 3.56
CA TRP A 108 -0.45 -5.65 2.11
C TRP A 108 -1.89 -5.22 1.85
N SER A 109 -2.12 -4.38 0.84
CA SER A 109 -3.47 -3.99 0.44
C SER A 109 -3.51 -3.73 -1.05
N HIS A 110 -4.19 -4.59 -1.80
CA HIS A 110 -4.29 -4.47 -3.24
C HIS A 110 -5.75 -4.24 -3.65
N ASN A 111 -5.98 -3.17 -4.41
CA ASN A 111 -7.30 -2.84 -4.97
C ASN A 111 -8.39 -2.65 -3.90
N THR A 112 -8.04 -2.04 -2.77
CA THR A 112 -8.93 -1.87 -1.60
C THR A 112 -9.06 -0.42 -1.15
N PHE A 113 -7.94 0.30 -1.05
CA PHE A 113 -7.89 1.64 -0.43
C PHE A 113 -8.83 2.66 -1.08
N GLN A 114 -9.10 2.53 -2.37
CA GLN A 114 -10.00 3.44 -3.10
C GLN A 114 -11.45 3.38 -2.63
N TYR A 115 -11.82 2.35 -1.85
CA TYR A 115 -13.18 2.19 -1.32
C TYR A 115 -13.32 2.78 0.09
N MET A 116 -12.26 3.31 0.68
CA MET A 116 -12.33 3.88 2.03
C MET A 116 -13.09 5.20 2.02
N THR A 117 -14.03 5.37 2.92
CA THR A 117 -14.88 6.58 2.98
C THR A 117 -14.18 7.75 3.65
N ASN A 118 -13.14 7.47 4.48
CA ASN A 118 -12.33 8.51 5.11
C ASN A 118 -10.86 8.12 5.07
N PRO A 119 -10.18 8.32 3.94
CA PRO A 119 -8.81 7.83 3.77
C PRO A 119 -7.81 8.38 4.79
N MET A 120 -8.01 9.58 5.32
CA MET A 120 -7.16 10.13 6.37
C MET A 120 -7.27 9.31 7.66
N ARG A 121 -8.50 8.99 8.06
CA ARG A 121 -8.78 8.19 9.25
C ARG A 121 -8.25 6.76 9.07
N THR A 122 -8.52 6.18 7.92
CA THR A 122 -8.07 4.83 7.56
C THR A 122 -6.55 4.72 7.67
N LEU A 123 -5.81 5.66 7.06
CA LEU A 123 -4.34 5.62 7.12
C LEU A 123 -3.82 5.79 8.56
N SER A 124 -4.49 6.60 9.36
CA SER A 124 -4.14 6.74 10.78
C SER A 124 -4.31 5.42 11.53
N ALA A 125 -5.42 4.73 11.30
CA ALA A 125 -5.69 3.42 11.93
C ALA A 125 -4.69 2.36 11.44
N TRP A 126 -4.42 2.33 10.14
CA TRP A 126 -3.46 1.38 9.55
C TRP A 126 -2.03 1.62 10.04
N SER A 127 -1.64 2.89 10.24
CA SER A 127 -0.33 3.22 10.81
C SER A 127 -0.21 2.65 12.24
N ARG A 128 -1.25 2.83 13.06
CA ARG A 128 -1.24 2.29 14.43
C ARG A 128 -1.33 0.75 14.48
N GLN A 129 -1.75 0.13 13.37
CA GLN A 129 -1.77 -1.33 13.26
C GLN A 129 -0.37 -1.92 13.09
N LEU A 130 0.57 -1.15 12.56
CA LEU A 130 1.93 -1.60 12.30
C LEU A 130 2.81 -1.48 13.54
N VAL A 131 3.73 -2.42 13.71
CA VAL A 131 4.84 -2.28 14.66
C VAL A 131 5.71 -1.09 14.26
N GLU A 132 6.58 -0.62 15.14
CA GLU A 132 7.60 0.39 14.80
C GLU A 132 8.47 -0.12 13.64
N ASN A 133 8.65 0.71 12.63
CA ASN A 133 9.34 0.38 11.39
C ASN A 133 8.64 -0.72 10.56
N GLY A 134 7.40 -1.04 10.88
CA GLY A 134 6.56 -1.89 10.03
C GLY A 134 6.23 -1.20 8.72
N MET A 135 5.92 -1.96 7.69
CA MET A 135 5.71 -1.43 6.34
C MET A 135 4.26 -1.56 5.90
N LEU A 136 3.74 -0.50 5.30
CA LEU A 136 2.51 -0.53 4.50
C LEU A 136 2.89 -0.59 3.02
N MET A 137 2.42 -1.63 2.33
CA MET A 137 2.45 -1.65 0.87
C MET A 137 1.03 -1.72 0.36
N MET A 138 0.65 -0.73 -0.45
CA MET A 138 -0.68 -0.71 -1.03
C MET A 138 -0.61 -0.39 -2.51
N VAL A 139 -1.49 -1.02 -3.26
CA VAL A 139 -1.62 -0.85 -4.70
C VAL A 139 -3.09 -0.54 -4.99
N PHE A 140 -3.34 0.57 -5.64
CA PHE A 140 -4.72 1.00 -5.91
C PHE A 140 -4.79 1.77 -7.23
N PRO A 141 -5.94 1.75 -7.90
CA PRO A 141 -6.05 2.46 -9.17
C PRO A 141 -6.15 3.96 -8.99
N GLN A 142 -5.47 4.69 -9.85
CA GLN A 142 -5.70 6.12 -10.03
C GLN A 142 -6.92 6.30 -10.94
N SER A 143 -7.80 7.23 -10.61
CA SER A 143 -9.03 7.38 -11.37
C SER A 143 -8.82 7.98 -12.77
N THR A 144 -7.70 8.67 -12.99
CA THR A 144 -7.33 9.17 -14.32
C THR A 144 -5.85 8.93 -14.58
N TYR A 145 -5.50 8.62 -15.81
CA TYR A 145 -4.11 8.51 -16.25
C TYR A 145 -4.01 8.89 -17.71
N THR A 146 -2.82 9.21 -18.16
CA THR A 146 -2.58 9.58 -19.55
C THR A 146 -2.04 8.39 -20.33
N LYS A 147 -2.75 8.02 -21.38
CA LYS A 147 -2.31 6.95 -22.28
C LYS A 147 -2.24 7.51 -23.69
N TYR A 148 -1.08 7.36 -24.33
CA TYR A 148 -0.82 7.86 -25.70
C TYR A 148 -1.16 9.35 -25.85
N GLY A 149 -0.94 10.14 -24.79
CA GLY A 149 -1.19 11.57 -24.82
C GLY A 149 -2.64 11.98 -24.58
N HIS A 150 -3.55 11.02 -24.35
CA HIS A 150 -4.94 11.29 -24.02
C HIS A 150 -5.22 10.92 -22.57
N GLU A 151 -5.96 11.77 -21.89
CA GLU A 151 -6.41 11.47 -20.54
C GLU A 151 -7.53 10.44 -20.58
N GLU A 152 -7.33 9.30 -19.94
CA GLU A 152 -8.34 8.26 -19.84
C GLU A 152 -8.82 8.16 -18.39
N VAL A 153 -10.13 8.06 -18.22
CA VAL A 153 -10.72 7.84 -16.89
C VAL A 153 -10.64 6.35 -16.60
N VAL A 154 -9.88 6.00 -15.64
CA VAL A 154 -9.93 4.65 -15.07
C VAL A 154 -11.27 4.56 -14.33
N TYR A 155 -12.15 3.69 -14.85
CA TYR A 155 -13.44 3.34 -14.44
C TYR A 155 -13.71 3.64 -13.03
N SER A 156 -14.66 4.35 -12.84
CA SER A 156 -15.21 4.58 -11.53
C SER A 156 -16.48 3.72 -11.38
N THR A 157 -16.47 2.85 -10.42
CA THR A 157 -17.70 2.26 -9.99
C THR A 157 -18.43 3.25 -9.08
N SER A 158 -19.66 3.00 -8.84
CA SER A 158 -20.44 3.78 -7.89
C SER A 158 -19.88 3.74 -6.47
N GLN A 159 -18.87 2.91 -6.22
CA GLN A 159 -18.29 2.71 -4.89
C GLN A 159 -16.95 3.40 -4.68
N LEU A 160 -16.43 4.11 -5.69
CA LEU A 160 -15.19 4.88 -5.51
C LEU A 160 -15.52 6.24 -4.90
N TYR A 161 -15.05 6.48 -3.69
CA TYR A 161 -15.35 7.72 -2.97
C TYR A 161 -14.37 8.85 -3.28
N TYR A 162 -13.12 8.54 -3.60
CA TYR A 162 -12.08 9.54 -3.78
C TYR A 162 -11.24 9.28 -5.01
N ASN A 163 -10.88 10.36 -5.68
CA ASN A 163 -9.89 10.36 -6.74
C ASN A 163 -8.51 10.64 -6.13
N HIS A 164 -7.80 9.58 -5.82
CA HIS A 164 -6.47 9.71 -5.26
C HIS A 164 -5.45 10.03 -6.34
N ASN A 165 -4.58 10.97 -6.05
CA ASN A 165 -3.40 11.23 -6.85
C ASN A 165 -2.15 11.14 -5.97
N LEU A 166 -0.99 10.99 -6.58
CA LEU A 166 0.25 10.72 -5.87
C LEU A 166 0.63 11.86 -4.91
N ILE A 167 0.40 13.10 -5.30
CA ILE A 167 0.72 14.26 -4.42
C ILE A 167 -0.11 14.22 -3.14
N HIS A 168 -1.42 14.02 -3.28
CA HIS A 168 -2.31 13.89 -2.12
C HIS A 168 -1.90 12.71 -1.25
N MET A 169 -1.56 11.58 -1.86
CA MET A 169 -1.17 10.38 -1.10
C MET A 169 0.07 10.66 -0.25
N ILE A 170 1.07 11.34 -0.81
CA ILE A 170 2.29 11.69 -0.06
C ILE A 170 1.94 12.48 1.21
N TYR A 171 1.09 13.50 1.08
CA TYR A 171 0.68 14.27 2.26
C TYR A 171 -0.09 13.41 3.26
N MET A 172 -1.09 12.65 2.77
CA MET A 172 -1.92 11.82 3.65
C MET A 172 -1.09 10.78 4.40
N LEU A 173 -0.15 10.15 3.71
CA LEU A 173 0.75 9.17 4.33
C LEU A 173 1.64 9.85 5.39
N ALA A 174 2.33 10.92 5.02
CA ALA A 174 3.27 11.58 5.91
C ALA A 174 2.60 12.13 7.17
N VAL A 175 1.38 12.69 7.05
CA VAL A 175 0.69 13.22 8.24
C VAL A 175 0.12 12.10 9.11
N ASN A 176 -0.06 10.90 8.56
CA ASN A 176 -0.64 9.76 9.26
C ASN A 176 0.38 8.72 9.74
N GLY A 177 1.65 9.12 9.89
CA GLY A 177 2.61 8.30 10.58
C GLY A 177 3.66 7.60 9.70
N PHE A 178 3.69 7.90 8.41
CA PHE A 178 4.59 7.20 7.47
C PHE A 178 5.71 8.12 6.98
N ASP A 179 6.90 7.54 6.78
CA ASP A 179 8.05 8.23 6.22
C ASP A 179 7.94 8.25 4.68
N CYS A 180 7.66 9.42 4.13
CA CYS A 180 7.63 9.63 2.68
C CYS A 180 8.90 10.33 2.17
N GLY A 181 9.88 10.58 3.02
CA GLY A 181 11.18 11.11 2.63
C GLY A 181 12.01 10.08 1.87
N ASP A 182 11.79 8.82 2.19
CA ASP A 182 12.51 7.68 1.61
C ASP A 182 11.54 6.55 1.23
N ALA A 183 10.42 6.91 0.63
CA ALA A 183 9.37 5.98 0.26
C ALA A 183 9.56 5.45 -1.17
N TYR A 184 9.07 4.24 -1.41
CA TYR A 184 8.90 3.73 -2.77
C TYR A 184 7.49 4.10 -3.24
N LEU A 185 7.44 4.97 -4.22
CA LEU A 185 6.18 5.45 -4.80
C LEU A 185 6.30 5.29 -6.32
N LYS A 186 5.46 4.44 -6.91
CA LYS A 186 5.54 4.14 -8.33
C LYS A 186 4.21 4.46 -9.02
N LYS A 187 4.33 5.13 -10.15
CA LYS A 187 3.23 5.38 -11.06
C LYS A 187 3.78 5.33 -12.49
N GLU A 188 3.45 4.29 -13.20
CA GLU A 188 3.85 4.17 -14.60
C GLU A 188 2.90 4.97 -15.51
N LEU A 189 3.41 5.50 -16.60
CA LEU A 189 2.63 6.39 -17.48
C LEU A 189 1.43 5.67 -18.12
N ASP A 190 1.63 4.42 -18.52
CA ASP A 190 0.59 3.65 -19.20
C ASP A 190 -0.09 2.62 -18.28
N ASP A 191 0.06 2.79 -16.96
CA ASP A 191 -0.48 1.89 -15.96
C ASP A 191 -1.39 2.67 -15.01
N PRO A 192 -2.63 2.26 -14.80
CA PRO A 192 -3.52 2.97 -13.89
C PRO A 192 -3.18 2.79 -12.41
N TRP A 193 -2.26 1.90 -12.05
CA TRP A 193 -1.96 1.58 -10.66
C TRP A 193 -0.94 2.54 -10.03
N ILE A 194 -1.13 2.78 -8.76
CA ILE A 194 -0.18 3.51 -7.91
C ILE A 194 0.31 2.56 -6.82
N UNK A 195 1.68 2.21 -6.53
CA UNK A 195 2.11 1.61 -5.72
C UNK A 195 2.57 2.33 -4.77
N VAL A 196 2.50 2.11 -3.68
CA VAL A 196 3.06 2.75 -2.48
C VAL A 196 3.69 1.71 -1.56
N ALA A 197 4.91 1.92 -1.12
CA ALA A 197 5.51 1.16 -0.02
C ALA A 197 6.19 2.19 0.91
N VAL A 198 5.75 2.23 2.17
CA VAL A 198 6.18 3.24 3.15
C VAL A 198 6.33 2.58 4.53
N TYR A 199 7.33 3.03 5.30
CA TYR A 199 7.53 2.56 6.67
C TYR A 199 6.79 3.46 7.67
N LYS A 200 6.24 2.85 8.72
CA LYS A 200 5.79 3.61 9.89
C LYS A 200 7.01 4.24 10.57
N SER A 201 6.93 5.50 10.90
CA SER A 201 8.05 6.25 11.50
C SER A 201 7.67 7.15 12.66
N HIS A 202 6.39 7.45 12.82
CA HIS A 202 5.96 8.39 13.87
C HIS A 202 4.46 8.24 14.12
N GLU A 203 3.96 8.85 15.17
CA GLU A 203 2.53 8.88 15.46
C GLU A 203 1.81 9.86 14.54
N PRO A 204 0.56 9.56 14.15
CA PRO A 204 -0.23 10.47 13.32
C PRO A 204 -0.29 11.88 13.88
N MET A 205 -0.15 12.88 13.02
CA MET A 205 -0.17 14.30 13.35
C MET A 205 -1.53 14.91 13.01
N ASN A 206 -1.82 16.08 13.60
CA ASN A 206 -3.07 16.77 13.32
C ASN A 206 -3.04 17.43 11.94
N PRO A 207 -3.84 16.95 10.96
CA PRO A 207 -3.78 17.50 9.59
C PRO A 207 -4.27 18.95 9.50
N LYS A 208 -5.01 19.45 10.50
CA LYS A 208 -5.49 20.84 10.51
C LYS A 208 -4.36 21.84 10.80
N THR A 209 -3.28 21.39 11.41
CA THR A 209 -2.18 22.27 11.84
C THR A 209 -0.83 21.89 11.21
N THR A 210 -0.73 20.74 10.55
CA THR A 210 0.52 20.27 9.95
C THR A 210 0.58 20.70 8.48
N THR A 211 1.59 21.47 8.14
CA THR A 211 1.81 21.93 6.76
C THR A 211 2.82 21.04 6.03
N TRP A 212 2.89 21.20 4.72
CA TRP A 212 3.92 20.57 3.90
C TRP A 212 5.35 20.90 4.39
N PHE A 213 5.56 22.14 4.86
CA PHE A 213 6.86 22.57 5.36
C PHE A 213 7.19 21.89 6.69
N ASP A 214 6.21 21.72 7.56
CA ASP A 214 6.42 21.00 8.83
C ASP A 214 6.88 19.55 8.57
N LEU A 215 6.27 18.90 7.57
CA LEU A 215 6.64 17.53 7.18
C LEU A 215 8.06 17.50 6.58
N ALA A 216 8.39 18.46 5.74
CA ALA A 216 9.72 18.56 5.12
C ALA A 216 10.81 18.86 6.15
N ASP A 217 10.54 19.73 7.11
CA ASP A 217 11.51 20.07 8.17
C ASP A 217 11.76 18.89 9.12
N LYS A 218 10.80 17.98 9.23
CA LYS A 218 10.96 16.70 9.96
C LYS A 218 11.63 15.60 9.11
N GLY A 219 11.87 15.85 7.84
CA GLY A 219 12.45 14.86 6.93
C GLY A 219 11.46 13.83 6.39
N LEU A 220 10.18 14.00 6.69
CA LEU A 220 9.12 13.03 6.32
C LEU A 220 8.70 13.15 4.87
N ILE A 221 9.06 14.25 4.22
CA ILE A 221 8.84 14.51 2.79
C ILE A 221 10.07 15.23 2.26
N ASN A 222 10.41 14.97 1.01
CA ASN A 222 11.55 15.60 0.37
C ASN A 222 11.38 17.14 0.34
N LYS A 223 12.34 17.87 0.88
CA LYS A 223 12.29 19.33 0.99
C LYS A 223 12.26 20.02 -0.37
N THR A 224 13.05 19.54 -1.33
CA THR A 224 13.07 20.10 -2.69
C THR A 224 11.70 19.98 -3.35
N PHE A 225 11.00 18.87 -3.11
CA PHE A 225 9.64 18.67 -3.61
C PHE A 225 8.69 19.75 -3.06
N VAL A 226 8.76 20.04 -1.75
CA VAL A 226 7.90 21.07 -1.12
C VAL A 226 8.24 22.47 -1.63
N GLU A 227 9.53 22.77 -1.81
CA GLU A 227 9.97 24.05 -2.38
C GLU A 227 9.45 24.24 -3.79
N CYS A 228 9.45 23.18 -4.61
CA CYS A 228 8.88 23.21 -5.97
C CYS A 228 7.37 23.43 -5.94
N LEU A 229 6.65 22.74 -5.05
CA LEU A 229 5.21 22.97 -4.87
C LEU A 229 4.93 24.44 -4.52
N ASN A 230 5.69 24.98 -3.58
CA ASN A 230 5.52 26.37 -3.13
C ASN A 230 5.81 27.37 -4.25
N LYS A 231 6.86 27.11 -5.03
CA LYS A 231 7.31 28.03 -6.09
C LYS A 231 6.41 28.00 -7.33
N TYR A 232 5.96 26.82 -7.74
CA TYR A 232 5.28 26.63 -9.01
C TYR A 232 3.78 26.33 -8.88
N GLY A 233 3.31 26.10 -7.66
CA GLY A 233 1.91 25.80 -7.40
C GLY A 233 1.48 24.37 -7.73
N TYR A 234 2.32 23.62 -8.45
CA TYR A 234 2.06 22.22 -8.74
C TYR A 234 3.32 21.55 -9.26
N ILE A 235 3.35 20.23 -9.18
CA ILE A 235 4.41 19.40 -9.78
C ILE A 235 3.73 18.29 -10.59
N ARG A 236 4.22 18.07 -11.79
CA ARG A 236 3.75 16.94 -12.60
C ARG A 236 4.11 15.61 -11.94
N GLN A 237 3.21 14.66 -12.01
CA GLN A 237 3.43 13.35 -11.37
C GLN A 237 4.67 12.63 -11.93
N ASP A 238 4.91 12.73 -13.24
CA ASP A 238 6.10 12.16 -13.87
C ASP A 238 7.41 12.70 -13.27
N LYS A 239 7.42 13.97 -12.85
CA LYS A 239 8.60 14.57 -12.22
C LYS A 239 8.78 14.13 -10.77
N ILE A 240 7.70 13.90 -10.06
CA ILE A 240 7.76 13.30 -8.72
C ILE A 240 8.36 11.90 -8.83
N LEU A 241 7.87 11.12 -9.77
CA LEU A 241 8.34 9.77 -10.04
C LEU A 241 9.84 9.73 -10.33
N THR A 242 10.33 10.62 -11.16
CA THR A 242 11.75 10.66 -11.51
C THR A 242 12.65 11.13 -10.37
N GLN A 243 12.12 11.85 -9.39
CA GLN A 243 12.92 12.34 -8.26
C GLN A 243 12.95 11.37 -7.08
N TRP A 244 11.93 10.53 -6.94
CA TRP A 244 11.78 9.69 -5.76
C TRP A 244 11.93 8.19 -5.99
N ILE A 245 11.66 7.71 -7.19
CA ILE A 245 11.54 6.27 -7.44
C ILE A 245 12.87 5.59 -7.81
N ASP A 246 13.87 6.34 -8.17
CA ASP A 246 15.12 5.75 -8.67
C ASP A 246 16.08 5.34 -7.55
N LYS A 247 15.57 5.17 -6.35
CA LYS A 247 16.36 4.61 -5.27
C LYS A 247 16.04 3.11 -5.13
N GLY A 248 16.41 2.33 -6.14
CA GLY A 248 16.11 0.90 -6.26
C GLY A 248 16.60 0.02 -5.10
N LEU A 249 16.70 0.58 -3.91
CA LEU A 249 17.23 -0.08 -2.72
C LEU A 249 16.25 -0.06 -1.54
N TYR A 250 15.01 0.33 -1.78
CA TYR A 250 14.05 0.49 -0.69
C TYR A 250 13.84 -0.80 0.11
N PHE A 251 13.89 -1.93 -0.57
CA PHE A 251 13.74 -3.23 0.07
C PHE A 251 15.07 -3.90 0.45
N ASN A 252 16.20 -3.22 0.31
CA ASN A 252 17.53 -3.83 0.51
C ASN A 252 18.14 -3.57 1.89
N ASN A 253 17.35 -3.20 2.88
CA ASN A 253 17.79 -3.11 4.29
C ASN A 253 19.09 -2.32 4.54
N GLU A 254 19.32 -1.24 3.81
CA GLU A 254 20.42 -0.31 4.09
C GLU A 254 19.96 0.89 4.92
N ARG A 255 19.08 0.66 5.91
CA ARG A 255 18.72 1.66 6.92
C ARG A 255 19.52 1.43 8.20
#